data_d7b9b21d798c5d4365007b6912ef008b
#
_entry.id   d7b9b21d798c5d4365007b6912ef008b
#
_cell.length_a   1.000
_cell.length_b   1.000
_cell.length_c   1.000
_cell.angle_alpha   90.00
_cell.angle_beta   90.00
_cell.angle_gamma   90.00
#
_symmetry.space_group_name_H-M   'P 1'
#
loop_
_entity.id
_entity.type
_entity.pdbx_description
1 polymer ?
#
loop_
_entity_poly.entity_id
_entity_poly.type
_entity_poly.pdbx_seq_one_letter_code
_entity_poly.pdbx_strand_id
1 'polypeptide(L)'
;NVPLNGNWVRGFVANNQYNVPRYNGTKWVPPAGFEHYPMMLLTFDGALAYAKWAGGTLPTEAQWEYACRSGTATRWSFGDDENQLANYAWYNQGSSQFDVGSKLPNPWGLYDMHGLVAEYCFSAGDYPPGAQNQTDALLGPGPANEAEANHAFRGGSYDMASFTATQTRAAYRSLREASYFSNMLGFRIVINP
;
A
#
# COMPACT_ATOMS: atom_id res chain seq x y z
N ASN A 1 -23.01 2.41 -4.23
CA ASN A 1 -22.50 3.69 -3.70
C ASN A 1 -22.17 3.52 -2.23
N VAL A 2 -20.92 3.26 -1.91
CA VAL A 2 -20.45 3.40 -0.53
C VAL A 2 -20.33 4.90 -0.26
N PRO A 3 -21.11 5.47 0.67
CA PRO A 3 -20.92 6.85 1.03
C PRO A 3 -19.54 6.98 1.67
N LEU A 4 -18.59 7.58 0.95
CA LEU A 4 -17.33 7.98 1.54
C LEU A 4 -17.65 9.06 2.56
N ASN A 5 -17.70 8.71 3.85
CA ASN A 5 -17.75 9.71 4.87
C ASN A 5 -16.39 10.44 4.91
N GLY A 6 -16.37 11.69 5.32
CA GLY A 6 -15.16 12.54 5.30
C GLY A 6 -13.99 12.02 6.16
N ASN A 7 -14.15 10.88 6.86
CA ASN A 7 -13.10 10.24 7.63
C ASN A 7 -12.24 9.27 6.80
N TRP A 8 -12.69 8.86 5.62
CA TRP A 8 -12.00 7.86 4.78
C TRP A 8 -10.98 8.47 3.83
N VAL A 9 -11.26 9.68 3.35
CA VAL A 9 -10.34 10.42 2.49
C VAL A 9 -10.11 11.80 3.12
N ARG A 10 -9.01 11.98 3.80
CA ARG A 10 -8.66 13.24 4.44
C ARG A 10 -7.89 14.22 3.55
N GLY A 11 -7.63 13.84 2.32
CA GLY A 11 -6.87 14.65 1.37
C GLY A 11 -7.66 15.74 0.63
N PHE A 12 -8.80 16.18 1.15
CA PHE A 12 -9.47 17.38 0.64
C PHE A 12 -8.68 18.64 1.02
N VAL A 13 -7.48 18.76 0.46
CA VAL A 13 -6.75 20.02 0.53
C VAL A 13 -7.40 20.96 -0.47
N ALA A 14 -7.76 22.14 -0.02
CA ALA A 14 -8.48 23.14 -0.80
C ALA A 14 -7.85 23.45 -2.18
N ASN A 15 -6.59 23.12 -2.39
CA ASN A 15 -5.81 23.43 -3.58
C ASN A 15 -5.45 22.22 -4.46
N ASN A 16 -6.00 21.04 -4.21
CA ASN A 16 -5.70 19.82 -4.99
C ASN A 16 -4.20 19.54 -5.23
N GLN A 17 -3.39 19.83 -4.25
CA GLN A 17 -1.93 19.72 -4.33
C GLN A 17 -1.45 18.31 -4.71
N TYR A 18 -2.25 17.28 -4.44
CA TYR A 18 -1.91 15.87 -4.63
C TYR A 18 -2.78 15.15 -5.66
N ASN A 19 -3.56 15.90 -6.44
CA ASN A 19 -4.35 15.32 -7.53
C ASN A 19 -5.26 14.15 -7.13
N VAL A 20 -5.86 14.22 -5.95
CA VAL A 20 -6.78 13.20 -5.46
C VAL A 20 -8.13 13.24 -6.19
N PRO A 21 -8.83 12.11 -6.32
CA PRO A 21 -10.16 12.06 -6.91
C PRO A 21 -11.13 13.03 -6.23
N ARG A 22 -12.04 13.61 -7.03
CA ARG A 22 -13.09 14.51 -6.56
C ARG A 22 -14.46 13.93 -6.82
N TYR A 23 -15.39 14.20 -5.91
CA TYR A 23 -16.79 13.86 -6.12
C TYR A 23 -17.44 14.89 -7.03
N ASN A 24 -17.98 14.46 -8.18
CA ASN A 24 -18.60 15.34 -9.17
C ASN A 24 -20.12 15.49 -9.01
N GLY A 25 -20.69 15.04 -7.88
CA GLY A 25 -22.12 15.00 -7.60
C GLY A 25 -22.75 13.63 -7.86
N THR A 26 -22.10 12.75 -8.61
CA THR A 26 -22.58 11.41 -8.95
C THR A 26 -21.59 10.33 -8.59
N LYS A 27 -20.32 10.54 -8.87
CA LYS A 27 -19.23 9.59 -8.63
C LYS A 27 -17.92 10.29 -8.30
N TRP A 28 -16.99 9.56 -7.74
CA TRP A 28 -15.60 9.99 -7.60
C TRP A 28 -14.88 9.85 -8.93
N VAL A 29 -14.19 10.91 -9.35
CA VAL A 29 -13.43 10.93 -10.59
C VAL A 29 -12.01 11.44 -10.31
N PRO A 30 -10.99 10.82 -10.88
CA PRO A 30 -9.65 11.35 -10.84
C PRO A 30 -9.59 12.66 -11.62
N PRO A 31 -8.68 13.57 -11.31
CA PRO A 31 -8.37 14.70 -12.18
C PRO A 31 -7.89 14.22 -13.55
N ALA A 32 -8.15 15.00 -14.59
CA ALA A 32 -7.71 14.68 -15.95
C ALA A 32 -6.18 14.51 -15.98
N GLY A 33 -5.69 13.43 -16.59
CA GLY A 33 -4.28 13.08 -16.65
C GLY A 33 -3.73 12.33 -15.42
N PHE A 34 -4.60 11.97 -14.45
CA PHE A 34 -4.22 11.24 -13.25
C PHE A 34 -5.01 9.93 -13.07
N GLU A 35 -5.61 9.43 -14.13
CA GLU A 35 -6.45 8.25 -14.13
C GLU A 35 -5.70 6.97 -13.77
N HIS A 36 -4.40 6.94 -14.02
CA HIS A 36 -3.51 5.80 -13.78
C HIS A 36 -2.60 5.97 -12.56
N TYR A 37 -2.82 7.01 -11.77
CA TYR A 37 -2.02 7.24 -10.56
C TYR A 37 -2.53 6.39 -9.40
N PRO A 38 -1.64 6.01 -8.45
CA PRO A 38 -2.05 5.27 -7.28
C PRO A 38 -3.02 6.11 -6.44
N MET A 39 -4.04 5.47 -5.87
CA MET A 39 -4.87 6.10 -4.86
C MET A 39 -4.07 6.28 -3.58
N MET A 40 -4.03 7.50 -3.06
CA MET A 40 -3.30 7.88 -1.85
C MET A 40 -4.12 8.83 -0.99
N LEU A 41 -3.58 9.27 0.16
CA LEU A 41 -4.24 10.20 1.09
C LEU A 41 -5.56 9.66 1.67
N LEU A 42 -5.64 8.36 1.86
CA LEU A 42 -6.76 7.68 2.50
C LEU A 42 -6.31 7.05 3.83
N THR A 43 -7.25 6.88 4.74
CA THR A 43 -7.05 6.15 5.98
C THR A 43 -7.14 4.64 5.75
N PHE A 44 -6.70 3.85 6.73
CA PHE A 44 -6.90 2.40 6.72
C PHE A 44 -8.38 2.02 6.54
N ASP A 45 -9.27 2.67 7.28
CA ASP A 45 -10.72 2.42 7.16
C ASP A 45 -11.26 2.71 5.76
N GLY A 46 -10.74 3.76 5.11
CA GLY A 46 -11.10 4.09 3.74
C GLY A 46 -10.64 3.03 2.74
N ALA A 47 -9.41 2.55 2.89
CA ALA A 47 -8.87 1.47 2.08
C ALA A 47 -9.66 0.16 2.26
N LEU A 48 -9.94 -0.23 3.50
CA LEU A 48 -10.70 -1.43 3.83
C LEU A 48 -12.15 -1.37 3.33
N ALA A 49 -12.80 -0.22 3.48
CA ALA A 49 -14.16 -0.03 2.99
C ALA A 49 -14.24 -0.16 1.46
N TYR A 50 -13.26 0.40 0.73
CA TYR A 50 -13.17 0.23 -0.71
C TYR A 50 -12.93 -1.25 -1.08
N ALA A 51 -11.99 -1.91 -0.40
CA ALA A 51 -11.68 -3.32 -0.66
C ALA A 51 -12.93 -4.21 -0.49
N LYS A 52 -13.69 -4.02 0.58
CA LYS A 52 -14.96 -4.73 0.83
C LYS A 52 -16.00 -4.43 -0.25
N TRP A 53 -16.14 -3.18 -0.67
CA TRP A 53 -17.04 -2.80 -1.74
C TRP A 53 -16.68 -3.46 -3.07
N ALA A 54 -15.38 -3.61 -3.35
CA ALA A 54 -14.88 -4.28 -4.55
C ALA A 54 -14.95 -5.82 -4.47
N GLY A 55 -15.47 -6.39 -3.39
CA GLY A 55 -15.63 -7.83 -3.20
C GLY A 55 -14.40 -8.54 -2.64
N GLY A 56 -13.47 -7.80 -2.04
CA GLY A 56 -12.24 -8.32 -1.47
C GLY A 56 -11.92 -7.78 -0.08
N THR A 57 -10.66 -7.81 0.27
CA THR A 57 -10.12 -7.24 1.50
C THR A 57 -8.72 -6.67 1.26
N LEU A 58 -8.12 -6.03 2.25
CA LEU A 58 -6.70 -5.73 2.24
C LEU A 58 -5.92 -7.03 2.48
N PRO A 59 -4.72 -7.20 1.88
CA PRO A 59 -3.87 -8.35 2.16
C PRO A 59 -3.45 -8.35 3.63
N THR A 60 -3.33 -9.51 4.24
CA THR A 60 -2.53 -9.62 5.46
C THR A 60 -1.07 -9.29 5.14
N GLU A 61 -0.30 -8.94 6.15
CA GLU A 61 1.12 -8.63 5.95
C GLU A 61 1.88 -9.85 5.37
N ALA A 62 1.53 -11.06 5.81
CA ALA A 62 2.10 -12.29 5.30
C ALA A 62 1.74 -12.54 3.82
N GLN A 63 0.47 -12.33 3.45
CA GLN A 63 0.03 -12.43 2.05
C GLN A 63 0.74 -11.40 1.17
N TRP A 64 0.88 -10.17 1.65
CA TRP A 64 1.58 -9.12 0.92
C TRP A 64 3.05 -9.50 0.66
N GLU A 65 3.78 -9.94 1.71
CA GLU A 65 5.18 -10.32 1.58
C GLU A 65 5.36 -11.55 0.70
N TYR A 66 4.51 -12.56 0.85
CA TYR A 66 4.50 -13.75 -0.01
C TYR A 66 4.31 -13.39 -1.48
N ALA A 67 3.33 -12.53 -1.77
CA ALA A 67 3.07 -12.02 -3.12
C ALA A 67 4.23 -11.18 -3.66
N CYS A 68 4.82 -10.33 -2.82
CA CYS A 68 5.98 -9.52 -3.17
C CYS A 68 7.17 -10.39 -3.55
N ARG A 69 7.49 -11.39 -2.74
CA ARG A 69 8.61 -12.31 -2.97
C ARG A 69 8.44 -13.19 -4.19
N SER A 70 7.22 -13.56 -4.53
CA SER A 70 6.91 -14.42 -5.69
C SER A 70 7.83 -15.65 -5.79
N GLY A 71 8.10 -16.31 -4.66
CA GLY A 71 8.94 -17.50 -4.55
C GLY A 71 10.42 -17.25 -4.27
N THR A 72 10.88 -15.99 -4.20
CA THR A 72 12.29 -15.69 -3.88
C THR A 72 12.52 -15.50 -2.39
N ALA A 73 13.78 -15.69 -1.94
CA ALA A 73 14.24 -15.40 -0.59
C ALA A 73 15.16 -14.16 -0.52
N THR A 74 15.34 -13.47 -1.62
CA THR A 74 16.23 -12.33 -1.80
C THR A 74 15.65 -11.05 -1.20
N ARG A 75 16.44 -9.97 -1.16
CA ARG A 75 16.01 -8.65 -0.65
C ARG A 75 14.82 -8.10 -1.43
N TRP A 76 14.85 -8.24 -2.74
CA TRP A 76 13.77 -7.88 -3.67
C TRP A 76 13.35 -9.10 -4.47
N SER A 77 12.22 -9.06 -5.12
CA SER A 77 11.69 -10.15 -5.94
C SER A 77 12.57 -10.52 -7.16
N PHE A 78 13.45 -9.61 -7.56
CA PHE A 78 14.36 -9.76 -8.69
C PHE A 78 15.81 -10.15 -8.27
N GLY A 79 16.08 -10.26 -6.97
CA GLY A 79 17.41 -10.61 -6.47
C GLY A 79 17.94 -9.63 -5.41
N ASP A 80 19.28 -9.59 -5.26
CA ASP A 80 19.97 -8.78 -4.25
C ASP A 80 20.76 -7.60 -4.85
N ASP A 81 20.78 -7.48 -6.17
CA ASP A 81 21.50 -6.40 -6.86
C ASP A 81 20.67 -5.09 -6.85
N GLU A 82 21.06 -4.17 -5.99
CA GLU A 82 20.40 -2.86 -5.87
C GLU A 82 20.44 -2.03 -7.16
N ASN A 83 21.42 -2.25 -8.05
CA ASN A 83 21.48 -1.52 -9.30
C ASN A 83 20.30 -1.82 -10.24
N GLN A 84 19.62 -2.94 -10.04
CA GLN A 84 18.41 -3.30 -10.79
C GLN A 84 17.15 -2.64 -10.23
N LEU A 85 17.17 -2.09 -9.01
CA LEU A 85 15.97 -1.62 -8.33
C LEU A 85 15.21 -0.55 -9.13
N ALA A 86 15.89 0.34 -9.83
CA ALA A 86 15.27 1.38 -10.64
C ALA A 86 14.41 0.84 -11.80
N ASN A 87 14.61 -0.42 -12.22
CA ASN A 87 13.79 -1.08 -13.22
C ASN A 87 12.44 -1.55 -12.65
N TYR A 88 12.36 -1.82 -11.34
CA TYR A 88 11.21 -2.43 -10.66
C TYR A 88 10.48 -1.47 -9.73
N ALA A 89 11.08 -0.34 -9.39
CA ALA A 89 10.59 0.55 -8.36
C ALA A 89 10.68 2.03 -8.73
N TRP A 90 9.65 2.77 -8.35
CA TRP A 90 9.75 4.21 -8.15
C TRP A 90 10.16 4.45 -6.69
N TYR A 91 11.38 4.88 -6.47
CA TYR A 91 11.95 5.18 -5.16
C TYR A 91 12.95 6.33 -5.26
N ASN A 92 13.23 7.01 -4.20
CA ASN A 92 14.19 8.11 -4.15
C ASN A 92 13.91 9.20 -5.21
N GLN A 93 12.64 9.53 -5.41
CA GLN A 93 12.17 10.52 -6.36
C GLN A 93 11.58 11.74 -5.66
N GLY A 94 11.77 12.93 -6.20
CA GLY A 94 11.19 14.16 -5.66
C GLY A 94 9.74 14.42 -6.07
N SER A 95 9.08 13.49 -6.76
CA SER A 95 7.73 13.64 -7.31
C SER A 95 6.90 12.39 -7.10
N SER A 96 5.59 12.56 -6.93
CA SER A 96 4.59 11.48 -6.80
C SER A 96 3.85 11.19 -8.09
N GLN A 97 4.29 11.72 -9.22
CA GLN A 97 3.54 11.68 -10.47
C GLN A 97 4.02 10.52 -11.34
N PHE A 98 3.66 9.30 -10.93
CA PHE A 98 4.00 8.08 -11.66
C PHE A 98 2.79 7.18 -11.82
N ASP A 99 2.58 6.68 -13.04
CA ASP A 99 1.54 5.73 -13.34
C ASP A 99 1.81 4.38 -12.68
N VAL A 100 0.76 3.74 -12.19
CA VAL A 100 0.82 2.35 -11.73
C VAL A 100 1.23 1.42 -12.88
N GLY A 101 1.96 0.36 -12.56
CA GLY A 101 2.38 -0.63 -13.54
C GLY A 101 3.40 -0.14 -14.56
N SER A 102 4.05 0.99 -14.34
CA SER A 102 5.03 1.57 -15.27
C SER A 102 6.45 1.02 -15.12
N LYS A 103 6.71 0.22 -14.10
CA LYS A 103 7.96 -0.51 -13.87
C LYS A 103 7.80 -1.99 -14.18
N LEU A 104 8.89 -2.77 -14.12
CA LEU A 104 8.82 -4.22 -14.33
C LEU A 104 8.08 -4.91 -13.18
N PRO A 105 7.27 -5.93 -13.48
CA PRO A 105 6.58 -6.71 -12.46
C PRO A 105 7.52 -7.71 -11.79
N ASN A 106 7.08 -8.27 -10.66
CA ASN A 106 7.73 -9.42 -10.08
C ASN A 106 7.45 -10.71 -10.92
N PRO A 107 8.10 -11.87 -10.61
CA PRO A 107 7.90 -13.12 -11.35
C PRO A 107 6.45 -13.62 -11.44
N TRP A 108 5.55 -13.17 -10.56
CA TRP A 108 4.12 -13.50 -10.61
C TRP A 108 3.28 -12.47 -11.36
N GLY A 109 3.91 -11.47 -12.01
CA GLY A 109 3.21 -10.44 -12.77
C GLY A 109 2.63 -9.32 -11.91
N LEU A 110 3.01 -9.19 -10.64
CA LEU A 110 2.55 -8.12 -9.75
C LEU A 110 3.48 -6.91 -9.87
N TYR A 111 2.88 -5.77 -10.18
CA TYR A 111 3.57 -4.49 -10.32
C TYR A 111 3.63 -3.73 -9.00
N ASP A 112 4.60 -2.80 -8.91
CA ASP A 112 4.74 -1.80 -7.86
C ASP A 112 4.90 -2.40 -6.45
N MET A 113 5.47 -3.62 -6.36
CA MET A 113 5.72 -4.27 -5.08
C MET A 113 6.93 -3.68 -4.33
N HIS A 114 7.72 -2.82 -4.96
CA HIS A 114 8.96 -2.26 -4.46
C HIS A 114 9.03 -0.74 -4.69
N GLY A 115 8.13 0.03 -4.10
CA GLY A 115 8.10 1.48 -4.25
C GLY A 115 6.76 2.00 -4.77
N LEU A 116 6.75 3.13 -5.44
CA LEU A 116 5.61 3.92 -5.85
C LEU A 116 4.88 4.49 -4.62
N VAL A 117 3.97 3.76 -3.98
CA VAL A 117 3.39 4.09 -2.68
C VAL A 117 3.46 2.88 -1.77
N ALA A 118 3.69 3.11 -0.49
CA ALA A 118 3.56 2.06 0.51
C ALA A 118 2.09 1.62 0.60
N GLU A 119 1.85 0.39 1.02
CA GLU A 119 0.51 -0.19 0.96
C GLU A 119 0.06 -0.72 2.31
N TYR A 120 -1.14 -0.32 2.71
CA TYR A 120 -1.78 -0.85 3.90
C TYR A 120 -1.97 -2.36 3.82
N CYS A 121 -1.63 -3.03 4.94
CA CYS A 121 -1.98 -4.42 5.20
C CYS A 121 -3.04 -4.50 6.29
N PHE A 122 -3.86 -5.55 6.24
CA PHE A 122 -4.92 -5.79 7.24
C PHE A 122 -4.34 -6.07 8.63
N SER A 123 -3.13 -6.63 8.70
CA SER A 123 -2.47 -6.98 9.96
C SER A 123 -2.18 -5.75 10.81
N ALA A 124 -2.41 -5.88 12.11
CA ALA A 124 -2.14 -4.85 13.09
C ALA A 124 -1.12 -5.33 14.13
N GLY A 125 -0.34 -4.37 14.66
CA GLY A 125 0.64 -4.64 15.70
C GLY A 125 1.91 -5.33 15.23
N ASP A 126 2.69 -5.81 16.21
CA ASP A 126 3.91 -6.56 15.95
C ASP A 126 3.62 -8.05 15.76
N TYR A 127 4.51 -8.72 15.05
CA TYR A 127 4.44 -10.18 14.97
C TYR A 127 4.56 -10.79 16.37
N PRO A 128 3.64 -11.69 16.73
CA PRO A 128 3.79 -12.41 17.99
C PRO A 128 5.10 -13.23 17.98
N PRO A 129 5.75 -13.41 19.13
CA PRO A 129 6.94 -14.25 19.23
C PRO A 129 6.67 -15.65 18.62
N GLY A 130 7.53 -16.08 17.70
CA GLY A 130 7.38 -17.39 17.04
C GLY A 130 6.52 -17.42 15.79
N ALA A 131 5.98 -16.30 15.34
CA ALA A 131 5.16 -16.19 14.12
C ALA A 131 5.90 -16.51 12.82
N GLN A 132 7.20 -16.72 12.85
CA GLN A 132 8.04 -16.95 11.67
C GLN A 132 7.71 -18.24 10.87
N ASN A 133 6.88 -19.12 11.42
CA ASN A 133 6.49 -20.40 10.80
C ASN A 133 4.95 -20.58 10.68
N GLN A 134 4.17 -19.52 10.77
CA GLN A 134 2.73 -19.64 10.59
C GLN A 134 2.38 -19.61 9.10
N THR A 135 1.91 -20.75 8.61
CA THR A 135 1.19 -20.84 7.35
C THR A 135 -0.08 -20.01 7.51
N ASP A 136 -0.20 -18.91 6.78
CA ASP A 136 -1.35 -18.01 6.84
C ASP A 136 -1.54 -17.46 8.27
N ALA A 137 -0.67 -16.59 8.68
CA ALA A 137 -0.86 -15.78 9.89
C ALA A 137 -2.08 -14.86 9.69
N LEU A 138 -3.23 -15.50 9.53
CA LEU A 138 -4.52 -14.90 9.72
C LEU A 138 -4.57 -14.46 11.17
N LEU A 139 -4.18 -13.18 11.38
CA LEU A 139 -4.77 -12.41 12.44
C LEU A 139 -4.53 -13.03 13.83
N GLY A 140 -3.54 -12.58 14.50
CA GLY A 140 -3.73 -12.37 15.93
C GLY A 140 -5.10 -11.72 16.12
N PRO A 141 -5.78 -11.93 17.25
CA PRO A 141 -7.02 -11.21 17.50
C PRO A 141 -6.76 -9.75 17.15
N GLY A 142 -7.57 -9.20 16.23
CA GLY A 142 -7.50 -7.80 15.90
C GLY A 142 -7.49 -7.01 17.22
N PRO A 143 -6.84 -5.86 17.27
CA PRO A 143 -6.79 -5.06 18.48
C PRO A 143 -8.23 -4.88 18.99
N ALA A 144 -8.38 -4.86 20.30
CA ALA A 144 -9.68 -4.68 20.94
C ALA A 144 -10.36 -3.36 20.52
N ASN A 145 -9.58 -2.43 19.92
CA ASN A 145 -10.05 -1.21 19.32
C ASN A 145 -9.33 -1.02 17.99
N GLU A 146 -9.99 -1.35 16.86
CA GLU A 146 -9.44 -1.21 15.51
C GLU A 146 -9.04 0.24 15.18
N ALA A 147 -9.70 1.23 15.77
CA ALA A 147 -9.42 2.64 15.53
C ALA A 147 -8.08 3.12 16.14
N GLU A 148 -7.59 2.42 17.15
CA GLU A 148 -6.31 2.71 17.83
C GLU A 148 -5.18 1.78 17.37
N ALA A 149 -5.49 0.82 16.50
CA ALA A 149 -4.52 -0.13 16.02
C ALA A 149 -3.48 0.53 15.13
N ASN A 150 -2.23 0.14 15.31
CA ASN A 150 -1.19 0.39 14.34
C ASN A 150 -1.24 -0.70 13.27
N HIS A 151 -1.60 -0.33 12.04
CA HIS A 151 -1.61 -1.23 10.91
C HIS A 151 -0.27 -1.25 10.20
N ALA A 152 0.12 -2.43 9.72
CA ALA A 152 1.32 -2.57 8.93
C ALA A 152 1.13 -1.97 7.54
N PHE A 153 2.21 -1.39 7.01
CA PHE A 153 2.32 -1.08 5.60
C PHE A 153 3.67 -1.53 5.04
N ARG A 154 3.68 -1.84 3.77
CA ARG A 154 4.75 -2.51 3.06
C ARG A 154 5.07 -1.82 1.73
N GLY A 155 6.20 -2.21 1.09
CA GLY A 155 6.56 -1.85 -0.28
C GLY A 155 7.46 -0.63 -0.40
N GLY A 156 7.46 0.28 0.56
CA GLY A 156 8.17 1.55 0.44
C GLY A 156 7.47 2.52 -0.51
N SER A 157 8.07 3.66 -0.76
CA SER A 157 7.43 4.74 -1.54
C SER A 157 8.44 5.46 -2.42
N TYR A 158 7.93 6.25 -3.35
CA TYR A 158 8.71 7.10 -4.25
C TYR A 158 9.55 8.16 -3.52
N ASP A 159 9.14 8.61 -2.34
CA ASP A 159 9.68 9.80 -1.70
C ASP A 159 11.14 9.65 -1.27
N MET A 160 11.95 10.58 -1.72
CA MET A 160 13.40 10.64 -1.48
C MET A 160 13.76 10.88 -0.01
N ALA A 161 12.96 11.66 0.71
CA ALA A 161 13.28 12.04 2.09
C ALA A 161 12.99 10.92 3.09
N SER A 162 12.07 10.01 2.76
CA SER A 162 11.54 9.00 3.68
C SER A 162 11.88 7.57 3.29
N PHE A 163 12.16 7.30 2.00
CA PHE A 163 12.33 5.94 1.51
C PHE A 163 13.54 5.77 0.59
N THR A 164 14.54 5.05 1.09
CA THR A 164 15.70 4.58 0.33
C THR A 164 15.46 3.17 -0.21
N ALA A 165 16.42 2.61 -0.92
CA ALA A 165 16.39 1.22 -1.37
C ALA A 165 16.10 0.22 -0.24
N THR A 166 16.55 0.51 0.99
CA THR A 166 16.33 -0.34 2.16
C THR A 166 14.85 -0.51 2.49
N GLN A 167 14.05 0.54 2.36
CA GLN A 167 12.63 0.50 2.68
C GLN A 167 11.77 -0.14 1.57
N THR A 168 12.32 -0.35 0.38
CA THR A 168 11.62 -1.05 -0.70
C THR A 168 11.82 -2.57 -0.67
N ARG A 169 12.61 -3.11 0.26
CA ARG A 169 12.84 -4.56 0.37
C ARG A 169 11.54 -5.30 0.71
N ALA A 170 11.42 -6.55 0.25
CA ALA A 170 10.25 -7.39 0.51
C ALA A 170 9.95 -7.55 2.01
N ALA A 171 10.98 -7.64 2.86
CA ALA A 171 10.84 -7.79 4.30
C ALA A 171 10.64 -6.48 5.07
N TYR A 172 10.77 -5.30 4.41
CA TYR A 172 10.60 -4.04 5.12
C TYR A 172 9.14 -3.85 5.52
N ARG A 173 8.94 -3.45 6.77
CA ARG A 173 7.63 -3.12 7.33
C ARG A 173 7.69 -1.84 8.14
N SER A 174 6.59 -1.16 8.24
CA SER A 174 6.39 -0.08 9.19
C SER A 174 4.94 -0.08 9.69
N LEU A 175 4.69 0.62 10.77
CA LEU A 175 3.39 0.68 11.43
C LEU A 175 2.90 2.12 11.52
N ARG A 176 1.62 2.33 11.34
CA ARG A 176 0.94 3.61 11.56
C ARG A 176 -0.47 3.37 12.10
N GLU A 177 -0.95 4.34 12.85
CA GLU A 177 -2.33 4.38 13.32
C GLU A 177 -3.32 4.29 12.16
N ALA A 178 -4.49 3.71 12.38
CA ALA A 178 -5.56 3.58 11.38
C ALA A 178 -6.00 4.94 10.80
N SER A 179 -5.87 6.01 11.59
CA SER A 179 -6.18 7.39 11.18
C SER A 179 -5.09 8.05 10.33
N TYR A 180 -3.91 7.46 10.24
CA TYR A 180 -2.80 8.02 9.47
C TYR A 180 -3.13 8.02 7.97
N PHE A 181 -2.69 9.03 7.27
CA PHE A 181 -2.80 9.14 5.82
C PHE A 181 -1.62 9.94 5.27
N SER A 182 -1.20 9.61 4.06
CA SER A 182 -0.05 10.25 3.41
C SER A 182 -0.18 10.15 1.89
N ASN A 183 0.46 11.07 1.19
CA ASN A 183 0.66 10.97 -0.27
C ASN A 183 1.67 9.87 -0.67
N MET A 184 2.26 9.20 0.30
CA MET A 184 3.17 8.07 0.12
C MET A 184 2.52 6.72 0.46
N LEU A 185 1.23 6.71 0.82
CA LEU A 185 0.54 5.54 1.33
C LEU A 185 -0.77 5.32 0.59
N GLY A 186 -0.89 4.15 0.01
CA GLY A 186 -2.05 3.64 -0.72
C GLY A 186 -2.43 2.24 -0.24
N PHE A 187 -2.95 1.42 -1.14
CA PHE A 187 -3.35 0.05 -0.84
C PHE A 187 -3.50 -0.79 -2.12
N ARG A 188 -3.49 -2.08 -1.94
CA ARG A 188 -3.99 -3.06 -2.93
C ARG A 188 -5.05 -3.95 -2.30
N ILE A 189 -5.84 -4.61 -3.12
CA ILE A 189 -6.88 -5.53 -2.65
C ILE A 189 -6.52 -6.97 -2.97
N VAL A 190 -7.01 -7.88 -2.12
CA VAL A 190 -6.99 -9.32 -2.34
C VAL A 190 -8.44 -9.77 -2.49
N ILE A 191 -8.72 -10.51 -3.55
CA ILE A 191 -9.99 -11.17 -3.78
C ILE A 191 -9.75 -12.66 -3.57
N ASN A 192 -10.38 -13.23 -2.55
CA ASN A 192 -10.34 -14.67 -2.35
C ASN A 192 -11.25 -15.32 -3.39
N PRO A 193 -10.79 -16.39 -4.06
CA PRO A 193 -11.60 -17.11 -5.05
C PRO A 193 -12.81 -17.78 -4.42
#